data_c5514172ba7cf8fe330e673da066b302
#
_entry.id   c5514172ba7cf8fe330e673da066b302
#
_cell.length_a   1.000
_cell.length_b   1.000
_cell.length_c   1.000
_cell.angle_alpha   90.00
_cell.angle_beta   90.00
_cell.angle_gamma   90.00
#
_symmetry.space_group_name_H-M   'P 1'
#
loop_
_entity.id
_entity.type
_entity.pdbx_description
1 polymer ?
#
loop_
_entity_poly.entity_id
_entity_poly.type
_entity_poly.pdbx_seq_one_letter_code
_entity_poly.pdbx_strand_id
1 'polypeptide(L)'
;AWESPFGPGRPGWHVECSAIATNRLGSSFDIQGGGSDLKFPHHEFSAAHAEAALKVDRMAQFYVHTGMIGLEGTKMSKSLGNLVFVHKLVEEGVDPSAIRLGVYAGHYRGDRDWSDSVLSTAQGRLMQWRSALKNPGSVESVEAVIHEVRAALADDLDTPRALKVLDEWAAHPAGEGAAAENEGAVEAAEIMRTAVN
;
A
#
# COMPACT_ATOMS: atom_id res chain seq x y z
N ALA A 1 31.81 16.42 2.76
CA ALA A 1 31.70 17.69 2.03
C ALA A 1 32.29 17.52 0.64
N TRP A 2 31.73 18.20 -0.33
CA TRP A 2 32.21 18.27 -1.71
C TRP A 2 32.63 19.71 -2.03
N GLU A 3 33.62 19.86 -2.91
CA GLU A 3 33.98 21.17 -3.46
C GLU A 3 32.84 21.64 -4.39
N SER A 4 32.47 22.92 -4.26
CA SER A 4 31.44 23.54 -5.11
C SER A 4 31.86 24.98 -5.45
N PRO A 5 31.22 25.63 -6.44
CA PRO A 5 31.40 27.04 -6.72
C PRO A 5 31.15 27.98 -5.53
N PHE A 6 30.44 27.47 -4.52
CA PHE A 6 30.07 28.19 -3.29
C PHE A 6 30.96 27.81 -2.09
N GLY A 7 32.01 27.02 -2.32
CA GLY A 7 32.89 26.46 -1.28
C GLY A 7 32.52 24.99 -0.92
N PRO A 8 33.35 24.40 -0.01
CA PRO A 8 33.11 23.02 0.42
C PRO A 8 31.83 22.91 1.23
N GLY A 9 30.98 21.91 0.86
CA GLY A 9 29.71 21.71 1.53
C GLY A 9 29.03 20.37 1.18
N ARG A 10 27.80 20.20 1.64
CA ARG A 10 26.89 19.13 1.25
C ARG A 10 25.65 19.73 0.59
N PRO A 11 25.15 19.14 -0.49
CA PRO A 11 23.83 19.52 -1.00
C PRO A 11 22.78 19.29 0.08
N GLY A 12 21.77 20.16 0.14
CA GLY A 12 20.62 19.98 1.01
C GLY A 12 19.73 18.82 0.52
N TRP A 13 19.05 18.16 1.43
CA TRP A 13 18.19 17.02 1.13
C TRP A 13 17.15 17.33 0.03
N HIS A 14 16.54 18.51 0.06
CA HIS A 14 15.49 18.87 -0.90
C HIS A 14 16.01 19.00 -2.34
N VAL A 15 17.15 19.69 -2.53
CA VAL A 15 17.75 19.84 -3.85
C VAL A 15 18.34 18.53 -4.37
N GLU A 16 18.83 17.67 -3.48
CA GLU A 16 19.33 16.34 -3.82
C GLU A 16 18.22 15.49 -4.44
N CYS A 17 17.07 15.39 -3.76
CA CYS A 17 15.92 14.64 -4.26
C CYS A 17 15.32 15.25 -5.54
N SER A 18 15.28 16.57 -5.64
CA SER A 18 14.89 17.28 -6.87
C SER A 18 15.77 16.89 -8.05
N ALA A 19 17.10 16.94 -7.87
CA ALA A 19 18.05 16.56 -8.92
C ALA A 19 17.94 15.07 -9.31
N ILE A 20 17.78 14.18 -8.34
CA ILE A 20 17.60 12.74 -8.61
C ILE A 20 16.31 12.51 -9.42
N ALA A 21 15.18 13.09 -8.99
CA ALA A 21 13.91 12.94 -9.66
C ALA A 21 13.98 13.44 -11.12
N THR A 22 14.45 14.65 -11.34
CA THR A 22 14.51 15.25 -12.68
C THR A 22 15.51 14.55 -13.61
N ASN A 23 16.63 14.05 -13.08
CA ASN A 23 17.60 13.27 -13.87
C ASN A 23 17.08 11.89 -14.25
N ARG A 24 16.19 11.29 -13.46
CA ARG A 24 15.69 9.93 -13.72
C ARG A 24 14.35 9.89 -14.45
N LEU A 25 13.48 10.85 -14.18
CA LEU A 25 12.10 10.89 -14.65
C LEU A 25 11.84 12.01 -15.67
N GLY A 26 12.81 12.92 -15.86
CA GLY A 26 12.65 14.07 -16.75
C GLY A 26 12.20 15.32 -16.01
N SER A 27 11.99 16.40 -16.76
CA SER A 27 11.66 17.72 -16.22
C SER A 27 10.25 17.83 -15.62
N SER A 28 9.35 16.93 -16.02
CA SER A 28 8.01 16.79 -15.47
C SER A 28 7.60 15.31 -15.53
N PHE A 29 6.99 14.80 -14.48
CA PHE A 29 6.57 13.41 -14.39
C PHE A 29 5.18 13.29 -13.73
N ASP A 30 4.59 12.09 -13.74
CA ASP A 30 3.18 11.92 -13.37
C ASP A 30 2.94 12.07 -11.87
N ILE A 31 3.66 11.32 -11.03
CA ILE A 31 3.33 11.20 -9.60
C ILE A 31 4.56 11.41 -8.72
N GLN A 32 4.44 12.33 -7.76
CA GLN A 32 5.33 12.46 -6.61
C GLN A 32 4.62 11.89 -5.38
N GLY A 33 5.15 10.79 -4.83
CA GLY A 33 4.57 10.10 -3.68
C GLY A 33 5.45 10.17 -2.44
N GLY A 34 4.82 10.12 -1.25
CA GLY A 34 5.55 10.04 0.02
C GLY A 34 4.63 10.01 1.25
N GLY A 35 5.22 9.99 2.43
CA GLY A 35 4.48 10.16 3.68
C GLY A 35 3.94 11.57 3.84
N SER A 36 2.92 11.74 4.67
CA SER A 36 2.30 13.05 4.94
C SER A 36 3.29 14.05 5.56
N ASP A 37 4.32 13.56 6.24
CA ASP A 37 5.41 14.35 6.82
C ASP A 37 6.36 14.94 5.77
N LEU A 38 6.36 14.44 4.54
CA LEU A 38 7.14 14.97 3.43
C LEU A 38 6.41 16.06 2.64
N LYS A 39 5.10 16.24 2.85
CA LYS A 39 4.31 17.25 2.14
C LYS A 39 4.95 18.64 2.24
N PHE A 40 5.33 19.01 3.44
CA PHE A 40 6.07 20.21 3.73
C PHE A 40 7.14 19.95 4.81
N PRO A 41 8.38 20.44 4.67
CA PRO A 41 8.86 21.29 3.57
C PRO A 41 9.38 20.52 2.35
N HIS A 42 9.59 19.20 2.43
CA HIS A 42 10.43 18.45 1.50
C HIS A 42 9.90 18.46 0.06
N HIS A 43 8.67 18.06 -0.17
CA HIS A 43 8.09 17.99 -1.52
C HIS A 43 7.88 19.39 -2.11
N GLU A 44 7.45 20.34 -1.30
CA GLU A 44 7.29 21.74 -1.72
C GLU A 44 8.61 22.34 -2.19
N PHE A 45 9.67 22.19 -1.41
CA PHE A 45 10.99 22.71 -1.78
C PHE A 45 11.63 21.94 -2.94
N SER A 46 11.41 20.63 -3.02
CA SER A 46 11.91 19.85 -4.16
C SER A 46 11.25 20.30 -5.47
N ALA A 47 9.93 20.54 -5.45
CA ALA A 47 9.22 21.09 -6.58
C ALA A 47 9.72 22.48 -6.95
N ALA A 48 9.83 23.39 -5.97
CA ALA A 48 10.31 24.75 -6.22
C ALA A 48 11.72 24.78 -6.83
N HIS A 49 12.64 23.91 -6.37
CA HIS A 49 13.98 23.80 -6.95
C HIS A 49 13.94 23.33 -8.41
N ALA A 50 13.16 22.27 -8.72
CA ALA A 50 13.08 21.74 -10.07
C ALA A 50 12.41 22.73 -11.04
N GLU A 51 11.29 23.30 -10.63
CA GLU A 51 10.50 24.24 -11.43
C GLU A 51 11.29 25.49 -11.76
N ALA A 52 11.99 26.06 -10.77
CA ALA A 52 12.86 27.23 -10.98
C ALA A 52 14.07 26.93 -11.87
N ALA A 53 14.75 25.78 -11.64
CA ALA A 53 15.96 25.41 -12.36
C ALA A 53 15.68 25.02 -13.82
N LEU A 54 14.60 24.30 -14.07
CA LEU A 54 14.24 23.77 -15.39
C LEU A 54 13.25 24.62 -16.16
N LYS A 55 12.70 25.67 -15.51
CA LYS A 55 11.69 26.57 -16.08
C LYS A 55 10.46 25.83 -16.57
N VAL A 56 9.97 24.88 -15.79
CA VAL A 56 8.73 24.14 -16.02
C VAL A 56 7.66 24.61 -15.03
N ASP A 57 6.42 24.55 -15.43
CA ASP A 57 5.28 24.99 -14.59
C ASP A 57 5.04 24.04 -13.41
N ARG A 58 5.40 22.76 -13.59
CA ARG A 58 5.13 21.74 -12.60
C ARG A 58 6.09 20.56 -12.69
N MET A 59 6.75 20.22 -11.57
CA MET A 59 7.64 19.06 -11.48
C MET A 59 6.86 17.75 -11.55
N ALA A 60 5.77 17.62 -10.82
CA ALA A 60 4.89 16.45 -10.86
C ALA A 60 3.43 16.85 -11.09
N GLN A 61 2.70 16.05 -11.88
CA GLN A 61 1.29 16.32 -12.16
C GLN A 61 0.42 16.10 -10.93
N PHE A 62 0.72 15.07 -10.15
CA PHE A 62 -0.01 14.69 -8.94
C PHE A 62 0.94 14.49 -7.76
N TYR A 63 0.49 14.94 -6.58
CA TYR A 63 1.18 14.72 -5.31
C TYR A 63 0.31 13.83 -4.43
N VAL A 64 0.82 12.65 -4.10
CA VAL A 64 0.09 11.64 -3.30
C VAL A 64 0.82 11.45 -1.97
N HIS A 65 0.10 11.65 -0.86
CA HIS A 65 0.68 11.51 0.47
C HIS A 65 -0.10 10.49 1.29
N THR A 66 0.66 9.56 1.90
CA THR A 66 0.10 8.54 2.78
C THR A 66 0.14 9.01 4.23
N GLY A 67 -0.84 8.60 5.02
CA GLY A 67 -0.76 8.69 6.47
C GLY A 67 0.41 7.90 7.04
N MET A 68 0.81 8.25 8.25
CA MET A 68 1.92 7.59 8.94
C MET A 68 1.44 6.32 9.64
N ILE A 69 2.34 5.33 9.72
CA ILE A 69 2.14 4.15 10.56
C ILE A 69 3.04 4.31 11.79
N GLY A 70 2.39 4.44 12.95
CA GLY A 70 3.03 4.52 14.25
C GLY A 70 3.14 3.18 14.94
N LEU A 71 3.72 3.17 16.12
CA LEU A 71 3.72 2.09 17.08
C LEU A 71 3.35 2.67 18.45
N GLU A 72 2.29 2.14 19.09
CA GLU A 72 1.83 2.59 20.40
C GLU A 72 1.60 4.12 20.49
N GLY A 73 0.95 4.69 19.47
CA GLY A 73 0.65 6.11 19.39
C GLY A 73 1.85 7.01 19.06
N THR A 74 3.02 6.41 18.77
CA THR A 74 4.26 7.15 18.54
C THR A 74 4.79 6.87 17.13
N LYS A 75 5.27 7.93 16.44
CA LYS A 75 5.92 7.77 15.14
C LYS A 75 7.12 6.82 15.26
N MET A 76 7.18 5.81 14.38
CA MET A 76 8.35 4.95 14.28
C MET A 76 9.57 5.75 13.80
N SER A 77 10.70 5.64 14.52
CA SER A 77 11.94 6.27 14.12
C SER A 77 13.17 5.48 14.58
N LYS A 78 14.26 5.63 13.84
CA LYS A 78 15.55 5.00 14.20
C LYS A 78 16.06 5.50 15.55
N SER A 79 15.85 6.77 15.87
CA SER A 79 16.31 7.39 17.11
C SER A 79 15.58 6.87 18.35
N LEU A 80 14.33 6.47 18.20
CA LEU A 80 13.54 5.88 19.28
C LEU A 80 13.71 4.36 19.39
N GLY A 81 14.31 3.72 18.38
CA GLY A 81 14.50 2.26 18.37
C GLY A 81 13.20 1.44 18.27
N ASN A 82 12.07 2.10 17.93
CA ASN A 82 10.73 1.52 17.89
C ASN A 82 10.29 1.10 16.49
N LEU A 83 11.25 0.73 15.62
CA LEU A 83 10.93 0.29 14.27
C LEU A 83 10.44 -1.14 14.24
N VAL A 84 9.35 -1.39 13.54
CA VAL A 84 8.92 -2.74 13.14
C VAL A 84 9.56 -3.07 11.80
N PHE A 85 10.39 -4.10 11.77
CA PHE A 85 11.09 -4.51 10.56
C PHE A 85 10.39 -5.70 9.90
N VAL A 86 9.98 -5.53 8.65
CA VAL A 86 9.32 -6.58 7.86
C VAL A 86 10.15 -7.87 7.80
N HIS A 87 11.49 -7.77 7.60
CA HIS A 87 12.35 -8.94 7.55
C HIS A 87 12.34 -9.74 8.86
N LYS A 88 12.26 -9.08 10.02
CA LYS A 88 12.16 -9.77 11.31
C LYS A 88 10.84 -10.53 11.46
N LEU A 89 9.72 -9.92 11.08
CA LEU A 89 8.44 -10.61 11.07
C LEU A 89 8.47 -11.86 10.18
N VAL A 90 9.13 -11.75 9.02
CA VAL A 90 9.28 -12.90 8.11
C VAL A 90 10.21 -13.98 8.71
N GLU A 91 11.31 -13.59 9.35
CA GLU A 91 12.22 -14.50 10.08
C GLU A 91 11.51 -15.21 11.23
N GLU A 92 10.56 -14.56 11.89
CA GLU A 92 9.67 -15.12 12.92
C GLU A 92 8.56 -16.02 12.36
N GLY A 93 8.50 -16.20 11.04
CA GLY A 93 7.54 -17.08 10.36
C GLY A 93 6.22 -16.43 10.00
N VAL A 94 6.12 -15.10 10.08
CA VAL A 94 4.91 -14.38 9.63
C VAL A 94 4.81 -14.43 8.11
N ASP A 95 3.65 -14.80 7.59
CA ASP A 95 3.37 -14.78 6.16
C ASP A 95 3.41 -13.34 5.63
N PRO A 96 4.22 -13.02 4.60
CA PRO A 96 4.30 -11.68 4.02
C PRO A 96 2.94 -11.12 3.55
N SER A 97 2.03 -11.99 3.12
CA SER A 97 0.67 -11.57 2.73
C SER A 97 -0.13 -11.04 3.92
N ALA A 98 0.06 -11.64 5.11
CA ALA A 98 -0.59 -11.12 6.33
C ALA A 98 -0.05 -9.74 6.72
N ILE A 99 1.26 -9.50 6.57
CA ILE A 99 1.86 -8.18 6.82
C ILE A 99 1.24 -7.14 5.88
N ARG A 100 1.09 -7.47 4.59
CA ARG A 100 0.45 -6.61 3.58
C ARG A 100 -1.01 -6.31 3.94
N LEU A 101 -1.79 -7.32 4.34
CA LEU A 101 -3.17 -7.16 4.78
C LEU A 101 -3.29 -6.28 6.02
N GLY A 102 -2.34 -6.38 6.96
CA GLY A 102 -2.25 -5.47 8.11
C GLY A 102 -2.02 -4.01 7.69
N VAL A 103 -1.18 -3.78 6.69
CA VAL A 103 -0.98 -2.43 6.12
C VAL A 103 -2.23 -1.93 5.43
N TYR A 104 -2.97 -2.78 4.72
CA TYR A 104 -4.20 -2.39 4.00
C TYR A 104 -5.45 -2.27 4.91
N ALA A 105 -5.35 -2.67 6.18
CA ALA A 105 -6.48 -2.60 7.11
C ALA A 105 -6.99 -1.17 7.37
N GLY A 106 -6.13 -0.16 7.19
CA GLY A 106 -6.51 1.25 7.24
C GLY A 106 -6.41 1.92 5.87
N HIS A 107 -7.21 2.97 5.67
CA HIS A 107 -7.13 3.79 4.47
C HIS A 107 -5.78 4.50 4.40
N TYR A 108 -5.14 4.54 3.22
CA TYR A 108 -3.77 5.06 3.07
C TYR A 108 -3.61 6.53 3.48
N ARG A 109 -4.65 7.35 3.42
CA ARG A 109 -4.61 8.77 3.84
C ARG A 109 -4.64 8.95 5.35
N GLY A 110 -5.06 7.95 6.12
CA GLY A 110 -5.20 8.04 7.58
C GLY A 110 -3.94 7.60 8.32
N ASP A 111 -3.58 8.35 9.35
CA ASP A 111 -2.58 7.89 10.30
C ASP A 111 -3.14 6.71 11.10
N ARG A 112 -2.30 5.73 11.41
CA ARG A 112 -2.68 4.54 12.17
C ARG A 112 -1.50 3.91 12.87
N ASP A 113 -1.79 3.06 13.85
CA ASP A 113 -0.75 2.30 14.54
C ASP A 113 -0.65 0.87 14.01
N TRP A 114 0.56 0.37 13.97
CA TRP A 114 0.85 -1.05 13.93
C TRP A 114 0.75 -1.63 15.32
N SER A 115 0.20 -2.84 15.45
CA SER A 115 0.12 -3.58 16.72
C SER A 115 0.02 -5.08 16.45
N ASP A 116 0.25 -5.88 17.49
CA ASP A 116 0.08 -7.33 17.43
C ASP A 116 -1.36 -7.72 17.08
N SER A 117 -2.34 -6.91 17.49
CA SER A 117 -3.74 -7.14 17.15
C SER A 117 -4.03 -6.90 15.66
N VAL A 118 -3.40 -5.91 15.05
CA VAL A 118 -3.48 -5.67 13.59
C VAL A 118 -2.91 -6.87 12.83
N LEU A 119 -1.75 -7.37 13.26
CA LEU A 119 -1.11 -8.52 12.63
C LEU A 119 -1.93 -9.79 12.82
N SER A 120 -2.38 -10.11 14.04
CA SER A 120 -3.17 -11.30 14.31
C SER A 120 -4.51 -11.30 13.57
N THR A 121 -5.17 -10.14 13.44
CA THR A 121 -6.37 -9.97 12.63
C THR A 121 -6.08 -10.26 11.15
N ALA A 122 -4.98 -9.73 10.62
CA ALA A 122 -4.57 -9.95 9.24
C ALA A 122 -4.23 -11.44 8.95
N GLN A 123 -3.58 -12.13 9.89
CA GLN A 123 -3.32 -13.57 9.80
C GLN A 123 -4.62 -14.38 9.80
N GLY A 124 -5.55 -14.04 10.67
CA GLY A 124 -6.89 -14.67 10.70
C GLY A 124 -7.65 -14.49 9.40
N ARG A 125 -7.67 -13.26 8.85
CA ARG A 125 -8.26 -12.93 7.55
C ARG A 125 -7.66 -13.78 6.42
N LEU A 126 -6.33 -13.81 6.32
CA LEU A 126 -5.63 -14.59 5.30
C LEU A 126 -5.98 -16.08 5.38
N MET A 127 -6.06 -16.64 6.59
CA MET A 127 -6.46 -18.02 6.80
C MET A 127 -7.90 -18.30 6.34
N GLN A 128 -8.83 -17.40 6.67
CA GLN A 128 -10.23 -17.50 6.22
C GLN A 128 -10.34 -17.44 4.69
N TRP A 129 -9.66 -16.50 4.04
CA TRP A 129 -9.69 -16.38 2.58
C TRP A 129 -9.11 -17.62 1.91
N ARG A 130 -7.96 -18.13 2.39
CA ARG A 130 -7.38 -19.39 1.88
C ARG A 130 -8.30 -20.59 2.07
N SER A 131 -9.08 -20.61 3.15
CA SER A 131 -10.09 -21.65 3.35
C SER A 131 -11.25 -21.50 2.38
N ALA A 132 -11.76 -20.29 2.17
CA ALA A 132 -12.85 -20.01 1.25
C ALA A 132 -12.49 -20.32 -0.22
N LEU A 133 -11.21 -20.18 -0.61
CA LEU A 133 -10.72 -20.55 -1.95
C LEU A 133 -10.84 -22.04 -2.27
N LYS A 134 -11.09 -22.91 -1.28
CA LYS A 134 -11.35 -24.34 -1.53
C LYS A 134 -12.74 -24.58 -2.09
N ASN A 135 -13.67 -23.68 -1.80
CA ASN A 135 -15.04 -23.69 -2.32
C ASN A 135 -15.55 -22.25 -2.53
N PRO A 136 -15.13 -21.57 -3.59
CA PRO A 136 -15.29 -20.13 -3.76
C PRO A 136 -16.71 -19.69 -4.15
N GLY A 137 -17.60 -20.63 -4.48
CA GLY A 137 -18.92 -20.37 -5.04
C GLY A 137 -18.96 -20.47 -6.57
N SER A 138 -20.01 -19.93 -7.19
CA SER A 138 -20.13 -19.87 -8.65
C SER A 138 -19.23 -18.78 -9.26
N VAL A 139 -18.92 -18.90 -10.56
CA VAL A 139 -18.17 -17.89 -11.31
C VAL A 139 -18.86 -16.52 -11.21
N GLU A 140 -20.18 -16.46 -11.39
CA GLU A 140 -20.95 -15.21 -11.30
C GLU A 140 -20.84 -14.54 -9.91
N SER A 141 -20.86 -15.34 -8.83
CA SER A 141 -20.71 -14.80 -7.47
C SER A 141 -19.31 -14.25 -7.23
N VAL A 142 -18.29 -14.93 -7.74
CA VAL A 142 -16.90 -14.49 -7.65
C VAL A 142 -16.66 -13.22 -8.48
N GLU A 143 -17.19 -13.15 -9.70
CA GLU A 143 -17.10 -11.95 -10.54
C GLU A 143 -17.79 -10.74 -9.90
N ALA A 144 -18.94 -10.94 -9.24
CA ALA A 144 -19.61 -9.88 -8.48
C ALA A 144 -18.73 -9.36 -7.33
N VAL A 145 -18.09 -10.25 -6.57
CA VAL A 145 -17.16 -9.88 -5.50
C VAL A 145 -15.96 -9.08 -6.07
N ILE A 146 -15.39 -9.54 -7.17
CA ILE A 146 -14.26 -8.85 -7.82
C ILE A 146 -14.68 -7.46 -8.33
N HIS A 147 -15.88 -7.34 -8.86
CA HIS A 147 -16.42 -6.05 -9.28
C HIS A 147 -16.51 -5.07 -8.09
N GLU A 148 -17.03 -5.51 -6.96
CA GLU A 148 -17.13 -4.70 -5.73
C GLU A 148 -15.74 -4.31 -5.17
N VAL A 149 -14.78 -5.24 -5.19
CA VAL A 149 -13.38 -4.96 -4.80
C VAL A 149 -12.78 -3.89 -5.73
N ARG A 150 -12.96 -4.02 -7.04
CA ARG A 150 -12.48 -3.03 -8.00
C ARG A 150 -13.15 -1.67 -7.81
N ALA A 151 -14.45 -1.64 -7.52
CA ALA A 151 -15.18 -0.42 -7.22
C ALA A 151 -14.64 0.27 -5.96
N ALA A 152 -14.32 -0.49 -4.92
CA ALA A 152 -13.70 0.04 -3.71
C ALA A 152 -12.29 0.61 -4.00
N LEU A 153 -11.48 -0.09 -4.77
CA LEU A 153 -10.13 0.38 -5.13
C LEU A 153 -10.15 1.58 -6.09
N ALA A 154 -11.18 1.70 -6.93
CA ALA A 154 -11.37 2.87 -7.80
C ALA A 154 -11.86 4.10 -7.04
N ASP A 155 -12.40 3.92 -5.84
CA ASP A 155 -12.85 4.97 -4.93
C ASP A 155 -11.71 5.33 -3.96
N ASP A 156 -10.76 6.09 -4.44
CA ASP A 156 -9.59 6.58 -3.68
C ASP A 156 -8.80 5.47 -2.95
N LEU A 157 -8.68 4.31 -3.56
CA LEU A 157 -7.99 3.14 -2.98
C LEU A 157 -8.55 2.73 -1.60
N ASP A 158 -9.88 2.67 -1.47
CA ASP A 158 -10.55 2.25 -0.23
C ASP A 158 -10.29 0.77 0.07
N THR A 159 -9.05 0.49 0.51
CA THR A 159 -8.64 -0.85 0.90
C THR A 159 -9.45 -1.42 2.08
N PRO A 160 -9.84 -0.65 3.11
CA PRO A 160 -10.72 -1.16 4.16
C PRO A 160 -12.04 -1.73 3.62
N ARG A 161 -12.68 -1.02 2.67
CA ARG A 161 -13.90 -1.50 2.01
C ARG A 161 -13.62 -2.75 1.16
N ALA A 162 -12.53 -2.75 0.39
CA ALA A 162 -12.15 -3.91 -0.41
C ALA A 162 -11.91 -5.16 0.45
N LEU A 163 -11.21 -5.00 1.59
CA LEU A 163 -10.99 -6.09 2.53
C LEU A 163 -12.30 -6.59 3.14
N LYS A 164 -13.23 -5.69 3.47
CA LYS A 164 -14.54 -6.06 4.00
C LYS A 164 -15.35 -6.90 3.01
N VAL A 165 -15.37 -6.52 1.74
CA VAL A 165 -16.03 -7.30 0.67
C VAL A 165 -15.48 -8.72 0.62
N LEU A 166 -14.15 -8.88 0.67
CA LEU A 166 -13.51 -10.20 0.68
C LEU A 166 -13.76 -10.98 1.97
N ASP A 167 -13.86 -10.32 3.12
CA ASP A 167 -14.20 -10.96 4.39
C ASP A 167 -15.64 -11.49 4.37
N GLU A 168 -16.59 -10.72 3.83
CA GLU A 168 -17.99 -11.12 3.67
C GLU A 168 -18.15 -12.31 2.72
N TRP A 169 -17.42 -12.29 1.59
CA TRP A 169 -17.34 -13.43 0.70
C TRP A 169 -16.75 -14.65 1.41
N ALA A 170 -15.65 -14.51 2.13
CA ALA A 170 -14.97 -15.63 2.80
C ALA A 170 -15.78 -16.23 3.96
N ALA A 171 -16.68 -15.44 4.56
CA ALA A 171 -17.61 -15.94 5.57
C ALA A 171 -18.75 -16.78 4.95
N HIS A 172 -19.10 -16.54 3.69
CA HIS A 172 -20.22 -17.20 3.00
C HIS A 172 -19.80 -17.60 1.56
N PRO A 173 -18.78 -18.46 1.40
CA PRO A 173 -18.12 -18.68 0.10
C PRO A 173 -18.98 -19.43 -0.93
N ALA A 174 -19.98 -20.16 -0.49
CA ALA A 174 -20.92 -20.86 -1.38
C ALA A 174 -22.33 -20.85 -0.80
N GLY A 175 -23.33 -20.56 -1.60
CA GLY A 175 -24.70 -20.97 -1.28
C GLY A 175 -24.72 -22.47 -1.02
N GLU A 176 -25.49 -22.92 -0.01
CA GLU A 176 -25.67 -24.35 0.32
C GLU A 176 -26.04 -25.11 -0.95
N GLY A 177 -25.14 -25.97 -1.46
CA GLY A 177 -25.41 -26.87 -2.57
C GLY A 177 -24.39 -27.00 -3.70
N ALA A 178 -23.33 -26.21 -3.74
CA ALA A 178 -22.30 -26.33 -4.77
C ALA A 178 -21.17 -27.28 -4.32
N ALA A 179 -21.26 -28.53 -4.78
CA ALA A 179 -20.20 -29.51 -4.56
C ALA A 179 -18.90 -29.12 -5.30
N ALA A 180 -17.78 -29.31 -4.63
CA ALA A 180 -16.41 -28.90 -5.03
C ALA A 180 -15.83 -29.57 -6.31
N GLU A 181 -16.60 -30.28 -7.09
CA GLU A 181 -16.15 -31.08 -8.25
C GLU A 181 -16.64 -30.54 -9.62
N ASN A 182 -17.13 -29.30 -9.67
CA ASN A 182 -17.58 -28.69 -10.91
C ASN A 182 -16.46 -27.85 -11.55
N GLU A 183 -16.30 -27.95 -12.88
CA GLU A 183 -15.36 -27.11 -13.66
C GLU A 183 -15.49 -25.62 -13.33
N GLY A 184 -16.70 -25.12 -13.10
CA GLY A 184 -16.98 -23.76 -12.68
C GLY A 184 -16.38 -23.37 -11.31
N ALA A 185 -16.27 -24.30 -10.36
CA ALA A 185 -15.63 -24.02 -9.06
C ALA A 185 -14.12 -23.89 -9.19
N VAL A 186 -13.48 -24.64 -10.10
CA VAL A 186 -12.05 -24.52 -10.40
C VAL A 186 -11.76 -23.18 -11.05
N GLU A 187 -12.55 -22.79 -12.04
CA GLU A 187 -12.44 -21.50 -12.72
C GLU A 187 -12.64 -20.34 -11.74
N ALA A 188 -13.68 -20.38 -10.91
CA ALA A 188 -13.94 -19.37 -9.89
C ALA A 188 -12.76 -19.24 -8.90
N ALA A 189 -12.18 -20.36 -8.47
CA ALA A 189 -11.00 -20.36 -7.59
C ALA A 189 -9.77 -19.74 -8.26
N GLU A 190 -9.56 -19.98 -9.55
CA GLU A 190 -8.47 -19.39 -10.34
C GLU A 190 -8.63 -17.88 -10.49
N ILE A 191 -9.84 -17.43 -10.85
CA ILE A 191 -10.19 -16.01 -10.96
C ILE A 191 -9.94 -15.30 -9.62
N MET A 192 -10.43 -15.87 -8.51
CA MET A 192 -10.26 -15.26 -7.19
C MET A 192 -8.80 -15.27 -6.73
N ARG A 193 -8.03 -16.33 -6.95
CA ARG A 193 -6.58 -16.37 -6.64
C ARG A 193 -5.83 -15.28 -7.37
N THR A 194 -6.16 -15.04 -8.64
CA THR A 194 -5.52 -14.00 -9.44
C THR A 194 -5.87 -12.59 -8.93
N ALA A 195 -7.06 -12.39 -8.39
CA ALA A 195 -7.52 -11.11 -7.89
C ALA A 195 -6.95 -10.74 -6.50
N VAL A 196 -6.58 -11.73 -5.67
CA VAL A 196 -6.11 -11.51 -4.29
C VAL A 196 -4.61 -11.70 -4.09
N ASN A 197 -3.86 -12.11 -5.10
CA ASN A 197 -2.39 -12.16 -5.11
C ASN A 197 -1.79 -10.88 -5.68
#